data_8e0e37a12175155e80d5cb93a669b3cb
#
_entry.id   8e0e37a12175155e80d5cb93a669b3cb
#
_cell.length_a   1.000
_cell.length_b   1.000
_cell.length_c   1.000
_cell.angle_alpha   90.00
_cell.angle_beta   90.00
_cell.angle_gamma   90.00
#
_symmetry.space_group_name_H-M   'P 1'
#
loop_
_entity.id
_entity.type
_entity.pdbx_description
1 polymer ?
#
loop_
_entity_poly.entity_id
_entity_poly.type
_entity_poly.pdbx_seq_one_letter_code
_entity_poly.pdbx_strand_id
1 'polypeptide(L)'
;MNSILLVDDETVICTEFARTLEGLGFKVEVAPDVESGLSCAEATQFDAILVEFNLRSKRHAHPRTGNGLQLVRQLRASDVNTPVLMFTAMEGELYETASLNAGADDFILKTTSIPSLVSRLRAHIRRQHQDSPERPARKKVSMSP
;
A
#
# COMPACT_ATOMS: atom_id res chain seq x y z
N MET A 1 10.91 -7.43 11.43
CA MET A 1 10.79 -6.04 10.93
C MET A 1 9.78 -6.03 9.79
N ASN A 2 8.76 -5.20 9.91
CA ASN A 2 7.74 -5.10 8.85
C ASN A 2 8.25 -4.32 7.65
N SER A 3 7.89 -4.77 6.46
CA SER A 3 8.32 -4.16 5.21
C SER A 3 7.16 -3.44 4.53
N ILE A 4 7.46 -2.24 4.02
CA ILE A 4 6.49 -1.35 3.39
C ILE A 4 6.97 -1.04 1.98
N LEU A 5 6.07 -1.14 1.01
CA LEU A 5 6.30 -0.62 -0.33
C LEU A 5 5.60 0.73 -0.42
N LEU A 6 6.34 1.77 -0.79
CA LEU A 6 5.79 3.11 -0.97
C LEU A 6 5.83 3.44 -2.46
N VAL A 7 4.65 3.59 -3.06
CA VAL A 7 4.54 3.88 -4.50
C VAL A 7 4.11 5.33 -4.67
N ASP A 8 5.05 6.17 -5.07
CA ASP A 8 4.84 7.61 -5.18
C ASP A 8 5.96 8.18 -6.06
N ASP A 9 5.63 9.16 -6.92
CA ASP A 9 6.59 9.72 -7.85
C ASP A 9 7.31 10.97 -7.36
N GLU A 10 7.01 11.45 -6.16
CA GLU A 10 7.70 12.58 -5.56
C GLU A 10 8.90 12.10 -4.76
N THR A 11 9.99 11.79 -5.48
CA THR A 11 11.11 11.04 -4.92
C THR A 11 11.79 11.69 -3.72
N VAL A 12 11.93 13.02 -3.71
CA VAL A 12 12.61 13.68 -2.58
C VAL A 12 11.81 13.52 -1.28
N ILE A 13 10.50 13.78 -1.37
CA ILE A 13 9.61 13.65 -0.22
C ILE A 13 9.55 12.19 0.24
N CYS A 14 9.50 11.27 -0.71
CA CYS A 14 9.46 9.85 -0.40
C CYS A 14 10.71 9.36 0.31
N THR A 15 11.88 9.86 -0.08
CA THR A 15 13.14 9.47 0.56
C THR A 15 13.14 9.87 2.03
N GLU A 16 12.69 11.09 2.33
CA GLU A 16 12.63 11.57 3.71
C GLU A 16 11.59 10.81 4.52
N PHE A 17 10.44 10.57 3.91
CA PHE A 17 9.38 9.82 4.56
C PHE A 17 9.81 8.39 4.85
N ALA A 18 10.50 7.76 3.90
CA ALA A 18 11.03 6.40 4.09
C ALA A 18 12.00 6.36 5.27
N ARG A 19 12.89 7.37 5.38
CA ARG A 19 13.80 7.44 6.51
C ARG A 19 13.06 7.52 7.84
N THR A 20 11.99 8.30 7.87
CA THR A 20 11.18 8.43 9.08
C THR A 20 10.60 7.08 9.48
N LEU A 21 10.04 6.35 8.52
CA LEU A 21 9.48 5.03 8.80
C LEU A 21 10.57 4.04 9.19
N GLU A 22 11.73 4.11 8.56
CA GLU A 22 12.85 3.23 8.92
C GLU A 22 13.30 3.47 10.35
N GLY A 23 13.32 4.74 10.79
CA GLY A 23 13.63 5.08 12.16
C GLY A 23 12.62 4.53 13.16
N LEU A 24 11.43 4.19 12.70
CA LEU A 24 10.36 3.62 13.53
C LEU A 24 10.29 2.09 13.42
N GLY A 25 11.25 1.48 12.74
CA GLY A 25 11.38 0.02 12.71
C GLY A 25 10.82 -0.65 11.48
N PHE A 26 10.51 0.12 10.42
CA PHE A 26 10.05 -0.47 9.16
C PHE A 26 11.21 -0.58 8.17
N LYS A 27 11.09 -1.55 7.28
CA LYS A 27 11.95 -1.63 6.10
C LYS A 27 11.13 -1.05 4.95
N VAL A 28 11.67 -0.08 4.20
CA VAL A 28 10.89 0.63 3.18
C VAL A 28 11.57 0.53 1.83
N GLU A 29 10.79 0.17 0.82
CA GLU A 29 11.21 0.21 -0.57
C GLU A 29 10.30 1.21 -1.29
N VAL A 30 10.88 2.01 -2.21
CA VAL A 30 10.13 3.05 -2.92
C VAL A 30 10.09 2.71 -4.40
N ALA A 31 8.90 2.82 -5.00
CA ALA A 31 8.70 2.64 -6.44
C ALA A 31 8.05 3.92 -6.98
N PRO A 32 8.56 4.48 -8.09
CA PRO A 32 8.13 5.81 -8.54
C PRO A 32 6.90 5.83 -9.45
N ASP A 33 6.41 4.70 -9.92
CA ASP A 33 5.30 4.68 -10.87
C ASP A 33 4.47 3.41 -10.74
N VAL A 34 3.38 3.35 -11.52
CA VAL A 34 2.46 2.21 -11.49
C VAL A 34 3.18 0.91 -11.81
N GLU A 35 3.95 0.90 -12.88
CA GLU A 35 4.56 -0.35 -13.38
C GLU A 35 5.61 -0.89 -12.44
N SER A 36 6.47 -0.02 -11.90
CA SER A 36 7.47 -0.46 -10.93
C SER A 36 6.83 -0.88 -9.61
N GLY A 37 5.76 -0.20 -9.20
CA GLY A 37 5.01 -0.60 -8.00
C GLY A 37 4.43 -1.99 -8.14
N LEU A 38 3.83 -2.28 -9.28
CA LEU A 38 3.26 -3.61 -9.53
C LEU A 38 4.36 -4.67 -9.57
N SER A 39 5.47 -4.39 -10.27
CA SER A 39 6.59 -5.33 -10.35
C SER A 39 7.17 -5.65 -8.98
N CYS A 40 7.37 -4.62 -8.15
CA CYS A 40 7.90 -4.82 -6.80
C CYS A 40 6.96 -5.68 -5.97
N ALA A 41 5.66 -5.39 -6.03
CA ALA A 41 4.68 -6.11 -5.22
C ALA A 41 4.54 -7.57 -5.66
N GLU A 42 4.73 -7.85 -6.95
CA GLU A 42 4.67 -9.21 -7.44
C GLU A 42 5.95 -10.01 -7.13
N ALA A 43 7.09 -9.33 -7.08
CA ALA A 43 8.38 -9.99 -6.85
C ALA A 43 8.68 -10.21 -5.37
N THR A 44 8.12 -9.39 -4.48
CA THR A 44 8.46 -9.39 -3.06
C THR A 44 7.19 -9.29 -2.23
N GLN A 45 7.13 -10.07 -1.16
CA GLN A 45 6.02 -10.01 -0.22
C GLN A 45 6.25 -8.86 0.77
N PHE A 46 5.43 -7.83 0.68
CA PHE A 46 5.45 -6.71 1.63
C PHE A 46 4.37 -6.92 2.70
N ASP A 47 4.54 -6.25 3.83
CA ASP A 47 3.53 -6.29 4.88
C ASP A 47 2.43 -5.25 4.67
N ALA A 48 2.74 -4.17 3.98
CA ALA A 48 1.76 -3.16 3.58
C ALA A 48 2.28 -2.37 2.38
N ILE A 49 1.37 -1.79 1.62
CA ILE A 49 1.69 -0.98 0.44
C ILE A 49 0.99 0.36 0.59
N LEU A 50 1.75 1.45 0.50
CA LEU A 50 1.21 2.81 0.47
C LEU A 50 1.24 3.29 -0.97
N VAL A 51 0.12 3.81 -1.47
CA VAL A 51 -0.02 4.19 -2.88
C VAL A 51 -0.53 5.62 -2.99
N GLU A 52 0.16 6.46 -3.77
CA GLU A 52 -0.32 7.79 -4.11
C GLU A 52 -1.46 7.69 -5.12
N PHE A 53 -2.54 8.47 -4.91
CA PHE A 53 -3.69 8.50 -5.80
C PHE A 53 -3.31 9.02 -7.18
N ASN A 54 -2.57 10.14 -7.23
CA ASN A 54 -2.11 10.77 -8.47
C ASN A 54 -0.71 10.27 -8.80
N LEU A 55 -0.63 9.11 -9.41
CA LEU A 55 0.62 8.40 -9.61
C LEU A 55 1.04 8.45 -11.06
N ARG A 56 2.34 8.54 -11.32
CA ARG A 56 2.89 8.48 -12.66
C ARG A 56 2.79 7.06 -13.21
N SER A 57 2.53 6.96 -14.52
CA SER A 57 2.55 5.69 -15.22
C SER A 57 3.44 5.85 -16.46
N LYS A 58 4.26 4.85 -16.75
CA LYS A 58 5.08 4.86 -17.97
C LYS A 58 4.24 4.71 -19.21
N ARG A 59 3.08 4.05 -19.10
CA ARG A 59 2.18 3.81 -20.23
C ARG A 59 1.25 4.97 -20.50
N HIS A 60 0.93 5.76 -19.48
CA HIS A 60 -0.05 6.82 -19.56
C HIS A 60 0.55 8.09 -18.98
N ALA A 61 1.13 8.92 -19.85
CA ALA A 61 1.76 10.15 -19.42
C ALA A 61 0.75 11.09 -18.77
N HIS A 62 -0.47 11.11 -19.28
CA HIS A 62 -1.55 11.98 -18.81
C HIS A 62 -2.88 11.28 -19.02
N PRO A 63 -3.86 11.54 -18.13
CA PRO A 63 -3.71 12.23 -16.86
C PRO A 63 -3.10 11.31 -15.79
N ARG A 64 -2.54 11.90 -14.75
CA ARG A 64 -2.05 11.14 -13.60
C ARG A 64 -3.19 10.74 -12.66
N THR A 65 -4.25 11.54 -12.67
CA THR A 65 -5.38 11.36 -11.74
C THR A 65 -5.96 9.96 -11.88
N GLY A 66 -6.02 9.25 -10.78
CA GLY A 66 -6.61 7.92 -10.76
C GLY A 66 -5.67 6.78 -11.10
N ASN A 67 -4.42 7.06 -11.47
CA ASN A 67 -3.48 5.98 -11.78
C ASN A 67 -3.19 5.12 -10.55
N GLY A 68 -3.25 5.69 -9.34
CA GLY A 68 -3.13 4.91 -8.12
C GLY A 68 -4.26 3.90 -7.97
N LEU A 69 -5.48 4.27 -8.37
CA LEU A 69 -6.61 3.35 -8.37
C LEU A 69 -6.36 2.16 -9.30
N GLN A 70 -5.80 2.45 -10.46
CA GLN A 70 -5.48 1.42 -11.43
C GLN A 70 -4.47 0.43 -10.88
N LEU A 71 -3.45 0.94 -10.19
CA LEU A 71 -2.47 0.07 -9.55
C LEU A 71 -3.16 -0.84 -8.52
N VAL A 72 -4.03 -0.28 -7.69
CA VAL A 72 -4.75 -1.08 -6.68
C VAL A 72 -5.55 -2.20 -7.35
N ARG A 73 -6.26 -1.87 -8.43
CA ARG A 73 -7.03 -2.89 -9.17
C ARG A 73 -6.14 -3.98 -9.74
N GLN A 74 -4.99 -3.59 -10.29
CA GLN A 74 -4.05 -4.55 -10.86
C GLN A 74 -3.43 -5.45 -9.79
N LEU A 75 -3.13 -4.89 -8.62
CA LEU A 75 -2.62 -5.69 -7.50
C LEU A 75 -3.63 -6.76 -7.11
N ARG A 76 -4.90 -6.39 -6.99
CA ARG A 76 -5.94 -7.34 -6.61
C ARG A 76 -6.18 -8.38 -7.71
N ALA A 77 -6.11 -7.98 -8.97
CA ALA A 77 -6.24 -8.91 -10.10
C ALA A 77 -5.08 -9.92 -10.14
N SER A 78 -3.93 -9.56 -9.60
CA SER A 78 -2.75 -10.44 -9.53
C SER A 78 -2.71 -11.23 -8.22
N ASP A 79 -3.79 -11.24 -7.47
CA ASP A 79 -3.91 -11.96 -6.19
C ASP A 79 -2.93 -11.47 -5.12
N VAL A 80 -2.53 -10.20 -5.20
CA VAL A 80 -1.76 -9.56 -4.14
C VAL A 80 -2.76 -9.14 -3.07
N ASN A 81 -2.73 -9.80 -1.93
CA ASN A 81 -3.68 -9.58 -0.84
C ASN A 81 -3.09 -8.72 0.29
N THR A 82 -1.90 -8.21 0.12
CA THR A 82 -1.23 -7.31 1.05
C THR A 82 -2.13 -6.10 1.33
N PRO A 83 -2.19 -5.61 2.57
CA PRO A 83 -2.94 -4.38 2.86
C PRO A 83 -2.43 -3.22 2.01
N VAL A 84 -3.35 -2.54 1.34
CA VAL A 84 -3.06 -1.38 0.50
C VAL A 84 -3.74 -0.18 1.11
N LEU A 85 -2.96 0.86 1.43
CA LEU A 85 -3.47 2.11 1.97
C LEU A 85 -3.16 3.22 0.98
N MET A 86 -4.22 3.90 0.50
CA MET A 86 -3.99 5.11 -0.30
C MET A 86 -3.43 6.18 0.62
N PHE A 87 -2.37 6.85 0.18
CA PHE A 87 -1.70 7.87 0.97
C PHE A 87 -1.49 9.08 0.05
N THR A 88 -2.34 10.09 0.20
CA THR A 88 -2.46 11.14 -0.82
C THR A 88 -2.84 12.48 -0.20
N ALA A 89 -2.54 13.55 -0.93
CA ALA A 89 -3.01 14.89 -0.58
C ALA A 89 -4.44 15.15 -1.05
N MET A 90 -5.00 14.27 -1.89
CA MET A 90 -6.35 14.44 -2.44
C MET A 90 -7.40 14.20 -1.37
N GLU A 91 -8.22 15.20 -1.13
CA GLU A 91 -9.19 15.25 -0.03
C GLU A 91 -10.62 15.16 -0.56
N GLY A 92 -11.46 14.42 0.15
CA GLY A 92 -12.89 14.36 -0.18
C GLY A 92 -13.43 12.96 -0.31
N GLU A 93 -14.72 12.84 -0.06
CA GLU A 93 -15.43 11.56 -0.04
C GLU A 93 -15.30 10.81 -1.36
N LEU A 94 -15.30 11.53 -2.48
CA LEU A 94 -15.22 10.91 -3.80
C LEU A 94 -13.90 10.12 -3.96
N TYR A 95 -12.79 10.69 -3.54
CA TYR A 95 -11.50 10.02 -3.64
C TYR A 95 -11.42 8.84 -2.69
N GLU A 96 -11.94 9.02 -1.49
CA GLU A 96 -11.96 7.95 -0.49
C GLU A 96 -12.79 6.77 -0.97
N THR A 97 -14.02 7.05 -1.42
CA THR A 97 -14.94 6.01 -1.89
C THR A 97 -14.36 5.25 -3.09
N ALA A 98 -13.79 6.00 -4.05
CA ALA A 98 -13.18 5.38 -5.22
C ALA A 98 -12.01 4.46 -4.84
N SER A 99 -11.22 4.88 -3.86
CA SER A 99 -10.08 4.10 -3.39
C SER A 99 -10.52 2.78 -2.76
N LEU A 100 -11.49 2.86 -1.87
CA LEU A 100 -12.00 1.66 -1.19
C LEU A 100 -12.67 0.72 -2.18
N ASN A 101 -13.45 1.27 -3.13
CA ASN A 101 -14.10 0.45 -4.14
C ASN A 101 -13.11 -0.21 -5.10
N ALA A 102 -11.94 0.40 -5.31
CA ALA A 102 -10.90 -0.20 -6.14
C ALA A 102 -10.20 -1.37 -5.44
N GLY A 103 -10.33 -1.49 -4.13
CA GLY A 103 -9.74 -2.57 -3.37
C GLY A 103 -8.75 -2.14 -2.31
N ALA A 104 -8.59 -0.83 -2.06
CA ALA A 104 -7.74 -0.35 -0.97
C ALA A 104 -8.40 -0.65 0.37
N ASP A 105 -7.58 -0.88 1.38
CA ASP A 105 -8.05 -1.18 2.73
C ASP A 105 -8.23 0.09 3.56
N ASP A 106 -7.60 1.18 3.17
CA ASP A 106 -7.69 2.44 3.91
C ASP A 106 -7.38 3.60 2.98
N PHE A 107 -7.77 4.80 3.40
CA PHE A 107 -7.51 6.03 2.68
C PHE A 107 -7.01 7.05 3.70
N ILE A 108 -5.77 7.52 3.54
CA ILE A 108 -5.08 8.35 4.53
C ILE A 108 -4.55 9.59 3.83
N LEU A 109 -4.86 10.76 4.40
CA LEU A 109 -4.34 12.02 3.88
C LEU A 109 -2.89 12.22 4.30
N LYS A 110 -2.09 12.83 3.43
CA LYS A 110 -0.68 13.11 3.73
C LYS A 110 -0.50 14.11 4.88
N THR A 111 -1.58 14.79 5.28
CA THR A 111 -1.58 15.65 6.47
C THR A 111 -1.73 14.88 7.78
N THR A 112 -2.02 13.59 7.71
CA THR A 112 -2.15 12.74 8.89
C THR A 112 -0.81 12.68 9.63
N SER A 113 -0.85 12.73 10.95
CA SER A 113 0.37 12.66 11.75
C SER A 113 1.06 11.31 11.59
N ILE A 114 2.38 11.29 11.74
CA ILE A 114 3.15 10.06 11.67
C ILE A 114 2.66 9.02 12.67
N PRO A 115 2.43 9.36 13.95
CA PRO A 115 1.91 8.35 14.89
C PRO A 115 0.59 7.74 14.46
N SER A 116 -0.32 8.54 13.91
CA SER A 116 -1.61 8.02 13.44
C SER A 116 -1.43 7.10 12.23
N LEU A 117 -0.58 7.50 11.27
CA LEU A 117 -0.28 6.67 10.11
C LEU A 117 0.32 5.33 10.53
N VAL A 118 1.31 5.37 11.42
CA VAL A 118 1.98 4.15 11.88
C VAL A 118 1.01 3.24 12.62
N SER A 119 0.11 3.80 13.42
CA SER A 119 -0.91 3.02 14.11
C SER A 119 -1.84 2.30 13.13
N ARG A 120 -2.23 3.00 12.05
CA ARG A 120 -3.07 2.38 11.01
C ARG A 120 -2.31 1.29 10.25
N LEU A 121 -1.06 1.54 9.91
CA LEU A 121 -0.22 0.52 9.27
C LEU A 121 -0.14 -0.73 10.13
N ARG A 122 0.18 -0.57 11.40
CA ARG A 122 0.31 -1.70 12.31
C ARG A 122 -1.00 -2.45 12.51
N ALA A 123 -2.12 -1.72 12.54
CA ALA A 123 -3.42 -2.35 12.68
C ALA A 123 -3.76 -3.22 11.47
N HIS A 124 -3.52 -2.71 10.26
CA HIS A 124 -3.78 -3.48 9.04
C HIS A 124 -2.85 -4.67 8.92
N ILE A 125 -1.57 -4.51 9.24
CA ILE A 125 -0.60 -5.59 9.20
C ILE A 125 -1.00 -6.68 10.20
N ARG A 126 -1.38 -6.29 11.41
CA ARG A 126 -1.80 -7.24 12.44
C ARG A 126 -3.03 -8.04 12.00
N ARG A 127 -4.03 -7.37 11.42
CA ARG A 127 -5.24 -8.04 10.94
C ARG A 127 -4.94 -9.02 9.83
N GLN A 128 -4.06 -8.64 8.91
CA GLN A 128 -3.66 -9.50 7.81
C GLN A 128 -3.03 -10.78 8.35
N HIS A 129 -2.16 -10.68 9.34
CA HIS A 129 -1.52 -11.83 9.94
C HIS A 129 -2.50 -12.71 10.72
N GLN A 130 -3.50 -12.11 11.34
CA GLN A 130 -4.51 -12.85 12.10
C GLN A 130 -5.48 -13.59 11.18
N ASP A 131 -5.81 -13.00 10.03
CA ASP A 131 -6.83 -13.52 9.14
C ASP A 131 -6.28 -14.53 8.13
N SER A 132 -4.97 -14.71 8.05
CA SER A 132 -4.39 -15.60 7.05
C SER A 132 -4.59 -17.06 7.45
N PRO A 133 -5.18 -17.87 6.58
CA PRO A 133 -5.42 -19.28 6.89
C PRO A 133 -4.16 -20.11 7.00
N GLU A 134 -3.06 -19.67 6.43
CA GLU A 134 -1.81 -20.41 6.52
C GLU A 134 -1.15 -20.35 7.85
N ARG A 135 -1.71 -19.53 8.69
CA ARG A 135 -1.07 -19.42 9.94
C ARG A 135 -1.38 -20.57 10.77
N PRO A 136 -1.39 -21.08 10.42
CA PRO A 136 -1.50 -22.03 10.88
C PRO A 136 -0.87 -22.91 10.40
N ALA A 137 -0.46 -22.56 10.06
CA ALA A 137 -0.17 -23.12 9.51
C ALA A 137 -0.72 -23.69 10.20
N ARG A 138 -1.24 -23.51 10.19
CA ARG A 138 -2.08 -23.58 10.60
C ARG A 138 -2.73 -24.45 10.34
N LYS A 139 -2.56 -25.19 9.93
CA LYS A 139 -2.99 -25.53 9.54
C LYS A 139 -3.27 -25.98 9.27
N LYS A 140 -3.47 -26.57 9.06
CA LYS A 140 -3.83 -26.60 8.58
C LYS A 140 -4.44 -26.88 8.72
N VAL A 141 -4.85 -27.35 8.90
CA VAL A 141 -5.46 -27.19 8.71
C VAL A 141 -6.05 -27.43 8.65
N SER A 142 -6.31 -27.93 8.73
CA SER A 142 -6.74 -27.66 8.43
C SER A 142 -7.38 -27.68 8.44
N MET A 143 -7.60 -28.21 8.35
CA MET A 143 -8.01 -27.78 8.12
C MET A 143 -8.50 -27.80 8.29
N SER A 144 -8.69 -28.36 8.60
CA SER A 144 -8.91 -28.02 8.55
C SER A 144 -9.27 -28.05 8.58
N PRO A 145 -9.34 -28.54 8.71
CA PRO A 145 -9.63 -28.38 8.63
C PRO A 145 -9.76 -28.43 8.45
#